data_f1af2cd986f7f15dfb490de5c4dbdbdd
#
_entry.id   f1af2cd986f7f15dfb490de5c4dbdbdd
#
_cell.length_a   1.000
_cell.length_b   1.000
_cell.length_c   1.000
_cell.angle_alpha   90.00
_cell.angle_beta   90.00
_cell.angle_gamma   90.00
#
_symmetry.space_group_name_H-M   'P 1'
#
loop_
_entity.id
_entity.type
_entity.pdbx_description
1 polymer ?
#
loop_
_entity_poly.entity_id
_entity_poly.type
_entity_poly.pdbx_seq_one_letter_code
_entity_poly.pdbx_strand_id
1 'polypeptide(L)'
;PDELTPSDTGLGLNSISAQFSTGEYKNDPLAKFTATPTEGEERIVIDIPYYYPENSTNTTSITEMRVTANLDDNCFITPRLGTLDLTQENWFTLTRADGSKRDFCVTGNIKKSDKCEIISFATDEPSIQGVIDNDRNTISLISADDLSAVTAQATLSPHATISPDPAEVHDYEGEGMKFTVTAHDGVTKRIYTVSKEIPPKIKYGWRAGSETEIWQNVSLDKLGIVNGSDKNYSLAASGTKLVLSTGA
;
A
#
# COMPACT_ATOMS: atom_id res chain seq x y z
N PRO A 1 -1.67 -26.38 31.04
CA PRO A 1 -0.37 -25.76 30.91
C PRO A 1 0.15 -26.12 29.55
N ASP A 2 0.22 -25.11 28.65
CA ASP A 2 0.76 -25.29 27.32
C ASP A 2 2.27 -25.55 27.50
N GLU A 3 2.70 -26.73 27.08
CA GLU A 3 4.12 -27.00 26.91
C GLU A 3 4.65 -26.07 25.83
N LEU A 4 5.45 -25.10 26.25
CA LEU A 4 6.29 -24.33 25.35
C LEU A 4 7.26 -25.32 24.71
N THR A 5 6.98 -25.72 23.48
CA THR A 5 7.97 -26.47 22.68
C THR A 5 9.15 -25.52 22.45
N PRO A 6 10.36 -25.86 22.92
CA PRO A 6 11.55 -25.09 22.63
C PRO A 6 11.73 -25.03 21.12
N SER A 7 11.91 -23.85 20.54
CA SER A 7 12.33 -23.72 19.14
C SER A 7 13.82 -24.09 19.07
N ASP A 8 14.13 -25.36 19.11
CA ASP A 8 15.49 -25.85 18.93
C ASP A 8 15.82 -25.82 17.44
N THR A 9 16.51 -24.80 17.02
CA THR A 9 17.04 -24.71 15.63
C THR A 9 18.33 -25.53 15.49
N GLY A 10 18.87 -26.06 16.57
CA GLY A 10 20.19 -26.70 16.60
C GLY A 10 21.37 -25.76 16.44
N LEU A 11 21.10 -24.48 16.20
CA LEU A 11 22.12 -23.43 15.99
C LEU A 11 22.63 -22.83 17.31
N GLY A 12 21.84 -22.97 18.39
CA GLY A 12 22.09 -22.38 19.71
C GLY A 12 21.76 -20.88 19.79
N LEU A 13 21.76 -20.17 18.66
CA LEU A 13 21.39 -18.76 18.51
C LEU A 13 20.28 -18.64 17.49
N ASN A 14 19.06 -18.38 17.95
CA ASN A 14 17.86 -18.31 17.10
C ASN A 14 17.69 -16.96 16.41
N SER A 15 17.97 -15.89 17.14
CA SER A 15 17.93 -14.54 16.59
C SER A 15 18.74 -13.57 17.43
N ILE A 16 19.16 -12.48 16.80
CA ILE A 16 19.77 -11.35 17.46
C ILE A 16 19.02 -10.08 17.08
N SER A 17 18.76 -9.20 18.05
CA SER A 17 17.95 -8.03 17.84
C SER A 17 18.62 -6.80 18.43
N ALA A 18 18.50 -5.68 17.73
CA ALA A 18 18.92 -4.38 18.19
C ALA A 18 17.71 -3.45 18.39
N GLN A 19 17.75 -2.63 19.44
CA GLN A 19 16.77 -1.58 19.74
C GLN A 19 17.49 -0.30 20.15
N PHE A 20 16.84 0.84 19.98
CA PHE A 20 17.39 2.12 20.47
C PHE A 20 17.58 2.05 21.99
N SER A 21 18.78 2.41 22.47
CA SER A 21 19.10 2.44 23.90
C SER A 21 18.72 3.77 24.54
N THR A 22 18.58 4.82 23.74
CA THR A 22 18.29 6.21 24.16
C THR A 22 17.26 6.86 23.24
N GLY A 23 16.81 8.05 23.57
CA GLY A 23 15.92 8.87 22.76
C GLY A 23 14.44 8.50 22.87
N GLU A 24 13.64 9.11 21.99
CA GLU A 24 12.17 8.99 21.97
C GLU A 24 11.71 7.54 21.73
N TYR A 25 12.41 6.81 20.89
CA TYR A 25 12.04 5.44 20.49
C TYR A 25 12.72 4.36 21.35
N LYS A 26 13.31 4.77 22.48
CA LYS A 26 13.81 3.81 23.46
C LYS A 26 12.67 2.95 23.98
N ASN A 27 12.85 1.63 23.94
CA ASN A 27 11.85 0.63 24.32
C ASN A 27 10.58 0.58 23.45
N ASP A 28 10.57 1.25 22.30
CA ASP A 28 9.50 1.07 21.33
C ASP A 28 9.56 -0.37 20.80
N PRO A 29 8.49 -1.18 20.98
CA PRO A 29 8.44 -2.55 20.48
C PRO A 29 8.52 -2.65 18.96
N LEU A 30 8.12 -1.60 18.24
CA LEU A 30 8.20 -1.52 16.77
C LEU A 30 9.62 -1.20 16.29
N ALA A 31 10.47 -0.62 17.15
CA ALA A 31 11.86 -0.32 16.87
C ALA A 31 12.81 -1.47 17.26
N LYS A 32 12.36 -2.71 17.05
CA LYS A 32 13.15 -3.92 17.25
C LYS A 32 13.56 -4.52 15.92
N PHE A 33 14.84 -4.36 15.58
CA PHE A 33 15.43 -4.84 14.34
C PHE A 33 16.09 -6.19 14.60
N THR A 34 15.70 -7.21 13.85
CA THR A 34 16.08 -8.60 14.14
C THR A 34 16.75 -9.23 12.93
N ALA A 35 17.88 -9.86 13.17
CA ALA A 35 18.55 -10.75 12.24
C ALA A 35 18.42 -12.20 12.72
N THR A 36 18.18 -13.13 11.78
CA THR A 36 18.14 -14.57 12.03
C THR A 36 19.38 -15.17 11.40
N PRO A 37 20.37 -15.63 12.23
CA PRO A 37 21.59 -16.21 11.71
C PRO A 37 21.32 -17.55 11.01
N THR A 38 22.11 -17.82 9.99
CA THR A 38 22.14 -19.11 9.30
C THR A 38 23.28 -19.99 9.85
N GLU A 39 23.20 -21.28 9.55
CA GLU A 39 24.25 -22.22 9.99
C GLU A 39 25.60 -21.85 9.34
N GLY A 40 26.64 -21.79 10.17
CA GLY A 40 27.99 -21.43 9.74
C GLY A 40 28.23 -19.94 9.53
N GLU A 41 27.24 -19.10 9.73
CA GLU A 41 27.39 -17.64 9.58
C GLU A 41 28.16 -17.07 10.78
N GLU A 42 29.36 -16.54 10.49
CA GLU A 42 30.21 -15.92 11.50
C GLU A 42 29.93 -14.41 11.66
N ARG A 43 29.33 -13.77 10.64
CA ARG A 43 29.03 -12.34 10.64
C ARG A 43 27.55 -12.10 10.53
N ILE A 44 26.94 -11.63 11.60
CA ILE A 44 25.52 -11.34 11.70
C ILE A 44 25.35 -9.83 11.52
N VAL A 45 24.66 -9.44 10.45
CA VAL A 45 24.39 -8.05 10.13
C VAL A 45 22.92 -7.75 10.46
N ILE A 46 22.69 -6.74 11.30
CA ILE A 46 21.35 -6.30 11.64
C ILE A 46 21.01 -5.11 10.72
N ASP A 47 20.03 -5.30 9.81
CA ASP A 47 19.52 -4.23 8.97
C ASP A 47 18.63 -3.29 9.79
N ILE A 48 18.94 -2.01 9.75
CA ILE A 48 18.26 -0.95 10.48
C ILE A 48 17.86 0.14 9.47
N PRO A 49 16.60 0.61 9.48
CA PRO A 49 16.14 1.57 8.49
C PRO A 49 16.90 2.90 8.59
N TYR A 50 17.14 3.54 7.46
CA TYR A 50 17.84 4.82 7.39
C TYR A 50 17.09 5.95 8.12
N TYR A 51 15.75 5.96 8.04
CA TYR A 51 14.87 6.86 8.79
C TYR A 51 14.01 6.08 9.77
N TYR A 52 13.85 6.59 10.98
CA TYR A 52 12.89 6.04 11.94
C TYR A 52 12.10 7.14 12.66
N PRO A 53 10.75 7.10 12.65
CA PRO A 53 9.90 6.24 11.81
C PRO A 53 10.19 6.39 10.30
N GLU A 54 9.83 5.40 9.50
CA GLU A 54 10.18 5.33 8.06
C GLU A 54 9.73 6.56 7.26
N ASN A 55 8.60 7.17 7.65
CA ASN A 55 8.03 8.38 7.02
C ASN A 55 8.57 9.69 7.59
N SER A 56 9.52 9.65 8.52
CA SER A 56 10.15 10.83 9.12
C SER A 56 11.39 11.26 8.33
N THR A 57 11.98 12.38 8.73
CA THR A 57 13.30 12.83 8.27
C THR A 57 14.41 12.58 9.30
N ASN A 58 14.10 11.83 10.38
CA ASN A 58 15.03 11.52 11.44
C ASN A 58 15.94 10.36 11.02
N THR A 59 17.21 10.66 10.77
CA THR A 59 18.21 9.63 10.42
C THR A 59 18.56 8.77 11.63
N THR A 60 18.67 7.48 11.42
CA THR A 60 19.00 6.51 12.45
C THR A 60 20.49 6.53 12.78
N SER A 61 20.81 6.54 14.07
CA SER A 61 22.16 6.28 14.58
C SER A 61 22.24 4.87 15.16
N ILE A 62 23.32 4.16 14.86
CA ILE A 62 23.57 2.79 15.33
C ILE A 62 24.78 2.66 16.25
N THR A 63 25.29 3.80 16.76
CA THR A 63 26.45 3.84 17.66
C THR A 63 26.13 3.40 19.08
N GLU A 64 24.86 3.41 19.50
CA GLU A 64 24.39 3.04 20.83
C GLU A 64 23.12 2.21 20.76
N MET A 65 23.23 0.95 20.32
CA MET A 65 22.09 0.05 20.19
C MET A 65 22.08 -1.00 21.31
N ARG A 66 20.93 -1.17 21.96
CA ARG A 66 20.76 -2.28 22.91
C ARG A 66 20.55 -3.58 22.15
N VAL A 67 21.50 -4.48 22.25
CA VAL A 67 21.48 -5.77 21.57
C VAL A 67 21.06 -6.88 22.52
N THR A 68 20.15 -7.73 22.06
CA THR A 68 19.64 -8.90 22.77
C THR A 68 19.62 -10.10 21.84
N ALA A 69 19.66 -11.29 22.37
CA ALA A 69 19.59 -12.54 21.60
C ALA A 69 18.50 -13.46 22.16
N ASN A 70 17.93 -14.24 21.25
CA ASN A 70 17.12 -15.40 21.58
C ASN A 70 17.99 -16.66 21.39
N LEU A 71 18.20 -17.42 22.43
CA LEU A 71 19.07 -18.60 22.48
C LEU A 71 18.24 -19.85 22.70
N ASP A 72 18.77 -21.00 22.27
CA ASP A 72 18.30 -22.31 22.71
C ASP A 72 18.61 -22.53 24.19
N ASP A 73 17.94 -23.48 24.80
CA ASP A 73 18.13 -23.80 26.23
C ASP A 73 19.59 -24.20 26.53
N ASN A 74 20.06 -23.75 27.67
CA ASN A 74 21.44 -23.98 28.15
C ASN A 74 22.56 -23.43 27.23
N CYS A 75 22.24 -22.51 26.34
CA CYS A 75 23.20 -21.76 25.54
C CYS A 75 23.47 -20.39 26.17
N PHE A 76 24.69 -19.89 26.03
CA PHE A 76 25.04 -18.56 26.52
C PHE A 76 26.09 -17.87 25.65
N ILE A 77 26.14 -16.55 25.72
CA ILE A 77 27.03 -15.68 24.94
C ILE A 77 28.02 -15.00 25.87
N THR A 78 29.29 -15.00 25.50
CA THR A 78 30.38 -14.33 26.20
C THR A 78 31.19 -13.44 25.23
N PRO A 79 31.50 -12.18 25.58
CA PRO A 79 30.98 -11.43 26.73
C PRO A 79 29.46 -11.25 26.65
N ARG A 80 28.82 -10.80 27.72
CA ARG A 80 27.37 -10.58 27.76
C ARG A 80 27.02 -9.45 26.81
N LEU A 81 25.92 -9.64 26.03
CA LEU A 81 25.35 -8.60 25.20
C LEU A 81 24.86 -7.39 26.04
N GLY A 82 24.87 -6.24 25.43
CA GLY A 82 24.46 -4.98 26.07
C GLY A 82 24.25 -3.88 25.04
N THR A 83 24.62 -2.66 25.41
CA THR A 83 24.65 -1.55 24.44
C THR A 83 25.94 -1.61 23.64
N LEU A 84 25.82 -1.64 22.33
CA LEU A 84 26.90 -1.81 21.38
C LEU A 84 26.92 -0.67 20.34
N ASP A 85 28.11 -0.32 19.88
CA ASP A 85 28.30 0.43 18.64
C ASP A 85 28.30 -0.53 17.47
N LEU A 86 27.18 -0.57 16.72
CA LEU A 86 27.00 -1.47 15.60
C LEU A 86 27.70 -0.99 14.31
N THR A 87 28.36 0.17 14.33
CA THR A 87 29.27 0.61 13.26
C THR A 87 30.59 -0.15 13.30
N GLN A 88 30.89 -0.83 14.41
CA GLN A 88 32.11 -1.59 14.68
C GLN A 88 31.84 -3.08 14.68
N GLU A 89 32.90 -3.88 14.53
CA GLU A 89 32.85 -5.33 14.72
C GLU A 89 32.78 -5.67 16.20
N ASN A 90 31.71 -6.32 16.60
CA ASN A 90 31.51 -6.77 17.99
C ASN A 90 31.57 -8.28 18.03
N TRP A 91 32.64 -8.83 18.58
CA TRP A 91 32.88 -10.28 18.63
C TRP A 91 32.42 -10.91 19.92
N PHE A 92 31.78 -12.08 19.79
CA PHE A 92 31.21 -12.87 20.87
C PHE A 92 31.46 -14.34 20.64
N THR A 93 31.51 -15.10 21.73
CA THR A 93 31.55 -16.57 21.74
C THR A 93 30.22 -17.11 22.19
N LEU A 94 29.53 -17.87 21.36
CA LEU A 94 28.38 -18.70 21.73
C LEU A 94 28.90 -20.02 22.31
N THR A 95 28.47 -20.38 23.50
CA THR A 95 28.65 -21.71 24.09
C THR A 95 27.31 -22.43 24.08
N ARG A 96 27.25 -23.60 23.44
CA ARG A 96 26.05 -24.44 23.35
C ARG A 96 25.91 -25.38 24.54
N ALA A 97 24.73 -26.00 24.66
CA ALA A 97 24.42 -26.96 25.73
C ALA A 97 25.38 -28.17 25.79
N ASP A 98 25.93 -28.59 24.65
CA ASP A 98 26.91 -29.67 24.53
C ASP A 98 28.36 -29.23 24.85
N GLY A 99 28.55 -27.95 25.22
CA GLY A 99 29.84 -27.36 25.50
C GLY A 99 30.63 -26.90 24.27
N SER A 100 30.11 -27.12 23.06
CA SER A 100 30.74 -26.60 21.85
C SER A 100 30.74 -25.07 21.82
N LYS A 101 31.75 -24.47 21.18
CA LYS A 101 31.93 -23.02 21.11
C LYS A 101 32.02 -22.56 19.68
N ARG A 102 31.42 -21.42 19.41
CA ARG A 102 31.48 -20.74 18.11
C ARG A 102 31.63 -19.25 18.32
N ASP A 103 32.60 -18.64 17.65
CA ASP A 103 32.72 -17.20 17.63
C ASP A 103 31.82 -16.61 16.51
N PHE A 104 31.27 -15.44 16.78
CA PHE A 104 30.48 -14.69 15.82
C PHE A 104 30.64 -13.19 16.07
N CYS A 105 30.47 -12.44 15.01
CA CYS A 105 30.54 -10.98 14.99
C CYS A 105 29.17 -10.38 14.73
N VAL A 106 28.83 -9.31 15.44
CA VAL A 106 27.61 -8.54 15.25
C VAL A 106 27.92 -7.14 14.78
N THR A 107 27.31 -6.74 13.67
CA THR A 107 27.39 -5.39 13.10
C THR A 107 26.01 -4.91 12.71
N GLY A 108 25.84 -3.61 12.46
CA GLY A 108 24.64 -3.02 11.89
C GLY A 108 24.88 -2.53 10.47
N ASN A 109 23.84 -2.54 9.69
CA ASN A 109 23.78 -1.94 8.36
C ASN A 109 22.61 -0.98 8.28
N ILE A 110 22.86 0.30 7.95
CA ILE A 110 21.80 1.28 7.74
C ILE A 110 21.27 1.12 6.33
N LYS A 111 20.03 0.59 6.21
CA LYS A 111 19.38 0.27 4.94
C LYS A 111 18.39 1.34 4.53
N LYS A 112 18.54 1.89 3.35
CA LYS A 112 17.50 2.71 2.71
C LYS A 112 16.37 1.82 2.21
N SER A 113 15.13 2.34 2.25
CA SER A 113 13.94 1.60 1.84
C SER A 113 13.98 1.28 0.34
N ASP A 114 13.61 0.05 -0.01
CA ASP A 114 13.43 -0.44 -1.37
C ASP A 114 11.98 -0.37 -1.86
N LYS A 115 11.08 0.22 -1.03
CA LYS A 115 9.69 0.42 -1.40
C LYS A 115 9.54 1.49 -2.46
N CYS A 116 8.86 1.17 -3.56
CA CYS A 116 8.64 2.05 -4.71
C CYS A 116 7.20 1.95 -5.24
N GLU A 117 6.22 2.13 -4.35
CA GLU A 117 4.80 2.02 -4.68
C GLU A 117 4.15 3.39 -4.81
N ILE A 118 3.16 3.49 -5.71
CA ILE A 118 2.19 4.57 -5.71
C ILE A 118 1.06 4.18 -4.76
N ILE A 119 0.86 4.98 -3.70
CA ILE A 119 -0.16 4.75 -2.67
C ILE A 119 -1.49 5.36 -3.08
N SER A 120 -1.45 6.55 -3.68
CA SER A 120 -2.61 7.22 -4.27
C SER A 120 -2.22 7.95 -5.52
N PHE A 121 -3.16 8.06 -6.46
CA PHE A 121 -3.02 8.81 -7.69
C PHE A 121 -4.37 9.44 -8.03
N ALA A 122 -4.39 10.72 -8.33
CA ALA A 122 -5.60 11.42 -8.72
C ALA A 122 -5.28 12.55 -9.70
N THR A 123 -6.13 12.74 -10.71
CA THR A 123 -6.06 13.90 -11.58
C THR A 123 -6.67 15.13 -10.90
N ASP A 124 -6.26 16.34 -11.29
CA ASP A 124 -6.74 17.59 -10.68
C ASP A 124 -8.07 18.07 -11.32
N GLU A 125 -8.06 18.31 -12.62
CA GLU A 125 -9.22 18.75 -13.39
C GLU A 125 -9.33 17.96 -14.71
N PRO A 126 -10.35 17.12 -14.90
CA PRO A 126 -11.34 16.69 -13.93
C PRO A 126 -10.72 15.85 -12.81
N SER A 127 -11.26 15.98 -11.58
CA SER A 127 -10.76 15.23 -10.42
C SER A 127 -11.23 13.77 -10.47
N ILE A 128 -10.31 12.86 -10.78
CA ILE A 128 -10.57 11.44 -10.92
C ILE A 128 -9.58 10.67 -10.08
N GLN A 129 -10.10 9.86 -9.16
CA GLN A 129 -9.27 8.95 -8.35
C GLN A 129 -8.87 7.74 -9.18
N GLY A 130 -7.57 7.47 -9.26
CA GLY A 130 -7.03 6.29 -9.94
C GLY A 130 -7.24 5.01 -9.14
N VAL A 131 -7.62 3.95 -9.83
CA VAL A 131 -7.66 2.58 -9.27
C VAL A 131 -6.29 1.94 -9.50
N ILE A 132 -5.56 1.69 -8.41
CA ILE A 132 -4.18 1.21 -8.43
C ILE A 132 -4.14 -0.30 -8.29
N ASP A 133 -3.43 -0.97 -9.21
CA ASP A 133 -3.05 -2.39 -9.13
C ASP A 133 -1.51 -2.46 -9.03
N ASN A 134 -1.02 -2.70 -7.81
CA ASN A 134 0.42 -2.78 -7.53
C ASN A 134 1.06 -4.07 -8.01
N ASP A 135 0.28 -5.13 -8.26
CA ASP A 135 0.80 -6.39 -8.78
C ASP A 135 1.10 -6.28 -10.28
N ARG A 136 0.24 -5.55 -11.01
CA ARG A 136 0.40 -5.30 -12.45
C ARG A 136 1.10 -3.98 -12.76
N ASN A 137 1.28 -3.13 -11.77
CA ASN A 137 1.80 -1.77 -11.90
C ASN A 137 0.97 -0.94 -12.88
N THR A 138 -0.36 -0.97 -12.72
CA THR A 138 -1.30 -0.20 -13.54
C THR A 138 -2.18 0.69 -12.69
N ILE A 139 -2.57 1.81 -13.24
CA ILE A 139 -3.52 2.74 -12.64
C ILE A 139 -4.59 3.05 -13.69
N SER A 140 -5.85 2.72 -13.37
CA SER A 140 -7.00 2.98 -14.24
C SER A 140 -7.73 4.25 -13.81
N LEU A 141 -7.86 5.21 -14.71
CA LEU A 141 -8.67 6.43 -14.56
C LEU A 141 -10.03 6.19 -15.22
N ILE A 142 -11.05 5.90 -14.42
CA ILE A 142 -12.39 5.57 -14.95
C ILE A 142 -13.16 6.87 -15.20
N SER A 143 -13.21 7.32 -16.46
CA SER A 143 -13.89 8.56 -16.84
C SER A 143 -14.35 8.55 -18.31
N ALA A 144 -15.39 9.34 -18.58
CA ALA A 144 -15.80 9.71 -19.94
C ALA A 144 -15.24 11.07 -20.40
N ASP A 145 -14.60 11.82 -19.50
CA ASP A 145 -14.03 13.13 -19.78
C ASP A 145 -12.75 13.01 -20.64
N ASP A 146 -12.35 14.10 -21.28
CA ASP A 146 -11.10 14.19 -22.02
C ASP A 146 -9.92 14.33 -21.03
N LEU A 147 -8.98 13.39 -21.09
CA LEU A 147 -7.78 13.34 -20.24
C LEU A 147 -6.48 13.51 -21.06
N SER A 148 -6.55 14.14 -22.22
CA SER A 148 -5.39 14.34 -23.11
C SER A 148 -4.40 15.41 -22.62
N ALA A 149 -4.82 16.29 -21.69
CA ALA A 149 -3.97 17.37 -21.16
C ALA A 149 -4.32 17.68 -19.70
N VAL A 150 -3.94 16.79 -18.78
CA VAL A 150 -4.35 16.86 -17.37
C VAL A 150 -3.13 16.73 -16.45
N THR A 151 -3.14 17.48 -15.34
CA THR A 151 -2.19 17.32 -14.23
C THR A 151 -2.73 16.33 -13.23
N ALA A 152 -1.85 15.73 -12.43
CA ALA A 152 -2.21 14.78 -11.41
C ALA A 152 -1.33 14.90 -10.18
N GLN A 153 -1.76 14.29 -9.07
CA GLN A 153 -1.01 14.18 -7.85
C GLN A 153 -0.84 12.71 -7.47
N ALA A 154 0.34 12.36 -6.97
CA ALA A 154 0.65 11.03 -6.51
C ALA A 154 1.23 11.06 -5.09
N THR A 155 0.76 10.12 -4.24
CA THR A 155 1.40 9.82 -2.98
C THR A 155 2.22 8.54 -3.15
N LEU A 156 3.49 8.57 -2.73
CA LEU A 156 4.43 7.49 -2.93
C LEU A 156 4.80 6.81 -1.60
N SER A 157 5.45 5.66 -1.69
CA SER A 157 6.20 5.10 -0.56
C SER A 157 7.14 6.15 0.03
N PRO A 158 7.40 6.14 1.35
CA PRO A 158 8.25 7.13 2.00
C PRO A 158 9.60 7.29 1.29
N HIS A 159 9.98 8.55 1.01
CA HIS A 159 11.23 8.93 0.35
C HIS A 159 11.45 8.39 -1.07
N ALA A 160 10.46 7.76 -1.69
CA ALA A 160 10.48 7.44 -3.10
C ALA A 160 10.26 8.70 -3.96
N THR A 161 10.73 8.66 -5.19
CA THR A 161 10.57 9.73 -6.19
C THR A 161 9.85 9.19 -7.42
N ILE A 162 9.19 10.06 -8.18
CA ILE A 162 8.47 9.70 -9.39
C ILE A 162 8.95 10.56 -10.56
N SER A 163 9.05 9.97 -11.74
CA SER A 163 9.42 10.68 -12.97
C SER A 163 8.69 10.06 -14.16
N PRO A 164 8.16 10.89 -15.07
CA PRO A 164 8.10 12.36 -15.00
C PRO A 164 7.24 12.85 -13.84
N ASP A 165 7.22 14.16 -13.59
CA ASP A 165 6.41 14.73 -12.51
C ASP A 165 4.93 14.68 -12.90
N PRO A 166 4.05 14.01 -12.13
CA PRO A 166 2.62 13.98 -12.42
C PRO A 166 1.96 15.35 -12.35
N ALA A 167 2.54 16.34 -11.65
CA ALA A 167 2.04 17.71 -11.61
C ALA A 167 2.25 18.49 -12.92
N GLU A 168 3.05 17.97 -13.85
CA GLU A 168 3.12 18.47 -15.21
C GLU A 168 1.91 17.97 -16.03
N VAL A 169 1.63 18.62 -17.15
CA VAL A 169 0.53 18.24 -18.04
C VAL A 169 0.90 16.98 -18.81
N HIS A 170 0.07 15.96 -18.71
CA HIS A 170 0.25 14.67 -19.37
C HIS A 170 -1.01 14.26 -20.14
N ASP A 171 -0.80 13.37 -21.11
CA ASP A 171 -1.87 12.70 -21.87
C ASP A 171 -2.06 11.29 -21.30
N TYR A 172 -3.25 11.03 -20.77
CA TYR A 172 -3.65 9.72 -20.21
C TYR A 172 -4.58 8.92 -21.15
N GLU A 173 -4.81 9.43 -22.37
CA GLU A 173 -5.57 8.73 -23.41
C GLU A 173 -4.71 7.63 -24.08
N GLY A 174 -5.33 6.78 -24.86
CA GLY A 174 -4.66 5.79 -25.70
C GLY A 174 -3.92 4.70 -24.90
N GLU A 175 -2.62 4.55 -25.17
CA GLU A 175 -1.78 3.50 -24.53
C GLU A 175 -1.41 3.80 -23.08
N GLY A 176 -1.74 5.00 -22.61
CA GLY A 176 -1.49 5.46 -21.25
C GLY A 176 -0.10 6.08 -21.04
N MET A 177 0.02 6.80 -19.93
CA MET A 177 1.24 7.47 -19.51
C MET A 177 2.07 6.58 -18.57
N LYS A 178 3.39 6.57 -18.72
CA LYS A 178 4.28 5.78 -17.88
C LYS A 178 5.03 6.64 -16.87
N PHE A 179 4.96 6.25 -15.61
CA PHE A 179 5.70 6.86 -14.51
C PHE A 179 6.68 5.86 -13.92
N THR A 180 7.92 6.28 -13.72
CA THR A 180 8.93 5.49 -13.03
C THR A 180 9.02 5.97 -11.59
N VAL A 181 8.69 5.10 -10.65
CA VAL A 181 8.89 5.32 -9.21
C VAL A 181 10.23 4.71 -8.83
N THR A 182 11.10 5.52 -8.22
CA THR A 182 12.41 5.09 -7.71
C THR A 182 12.37 5.11 -6.19
N ALA A 183 12.71 4.00 -5.55
CA ALA A 183 12.76 3.87 -4.10
C ALA A 183 13.84 4.77 -3.48
N HIS A 184 13.82 4.91 -2.15
CA HIS A 184 14.81 5.68 -1.40
C HIS A 184 16.25 5.16 -1.57
N ASP A 185 16.42 3.86 -1.85
CA ASP A 185 17.73 3.27 -2.12
C ASP A 185 18.39 3.79 -3.42
N GLY A 186 17.60 4.45 -4.29
CA GLY A 186 18.05 5.00 -5.58
C GLY A 186 18.24 3.96 -6.68
N VAL A 187 18.04 2.68 -6.38
CA VAL A 187 18.31 1.54 -7.29
C VAL A 187 17.02 0.83 -7.68
N THR A 188 16.16 0.52 -6.69
CA THR A 188 14.91 -0.20 -6.92
C THR A 188 13.90 0.71 -7.61
N LYS A 189 13.36 0.23 -8.74
CA LYS A 189 12.42 1.00 -9.57
C LYS A 189 11.22 0.17 -9.95
N ARG A 190 10.08 0.86 -10.07
CA ARG A 190 8.83 0.29 -10.58
C ARG A 190 8.23 1.23 -11.62
N ILE A 191 7.75 0.69 -12.73
CA ILE A 191 7.13 1.48 -13.79
C ILE A 191 5.64 1.24 -13.76
N TYR A 192 4.87 2.29 -13.51
CA TYR A 192 3.41 2.29 -13.57
C TYR A 192 2.94 2.80 -14.92
N THR A 193 1.91 2.15 -15.46
CA THR A 193 1.17 2.66 -16.61
C THR A 193 -0.17 3.19 -16.14
N VAL A 194 -0.40 4.48 -16.36
CA VAL A 194 -1.66 5.16 -16.04
C VAL A 194 -2.45 5.32 -17.32
N SER A 195 -3.64 4.75 -17.39
CA SER A 195 -4.49 4.81 -18.58
C SER A 195 -5.94 5.11 -18.22
N LYS A 196 -6.62 5.74 -19.16
CA LYS A 196 -8.06 5.97 -19.07
C LYS A 196 -8.84 4.70 -19.40
N GLU A 197 -9.86 4.44 -18.61
CA GLU A 197 -10.89 3.45 -18.91
C GLU A 197 -12.25 4.13 -19.04
N ILE A 198 -12.94 3.84 -20.13
CA ILE A 198 -14.30 4.34 -20.32
C ILE A 198 -15.25 3.44 -19.54
N PRO A 199 -16.05 3.99 -18.61
CA PRO A 199 -16.98 3.18 -17.85
C PRO A 199 -17.96 2.46 -18.77
N PRO A 200 -18.29 1.19 -18.51
CA PRO A 200 -19.23 0.47 -19.35
C PRO A 200 -20.58 1.19 -19.36
N LYS A 201 -21.12 1.42 -20.55
CA LYS A 201 -22.46 2.01 -20.70
C LYS A 201 -23.45 1.16 -19.90
N ILE A 202 -24.12 1.80 -18.95
CA ILE A 202 -25.18 1.15 -18.18
C ILE A 202 -26.25 0.70 -19.16
N LYS A 203 -26.60 -0.59 -19.16
CA LYS A 203 -27.63 -1.15 -20.03
C LYS A 203 -29.03 -0.59 -19.73
N TYR A 204 -29.16 0.19 -18.66
CA TYR A 204 -30.41 0.81 -18.21
C TYR A 204 -30.40 2.29 -18.59
N GLY A 205 -31.17 2.59 -19.58
CA GLY A 205 -31.39 3.95 -20.07
C GLY A 205 -32.29 3.88 -21.31
N TRP A 206 -33.00 4.96 -21.56
CA TRP A 206 -33.81 5.05 -22.77
C TRP A 206 -32.89 5.08 -24.00
N ARG A 207 -33.12 4.16 -24.93
CA ARG A 207 -32.50 4.17 -26.26
C ARG A 207 -33.61 4.39 -27.26
N ALA A 208 -33.45 5.36 -28.17
CA ALA A 208 -34.38 5.53 -29.28
C ALA A 208 -34.53 4.20 -30.04
N GLY A 209 -35.75 3.71 -30.19
CA GLY A 209 -36.07 2.42 -30.82
C GLY A 209 -35.90 1.19 -29.92
N SER A 210 -35.61 1.35 -28.62
CA SER A 210 -35.60 0.25 -27.65
C SER A 210 -36.87 0.16 -26.80
N GLU A 211 -37.75 1.12 -27.00
CA GLU A 211 -39.08 1.17 -26.39
C GLU A 211 -39.94 0.02 -26.93
N THR A 212 -40.50 -0.76 -26.02
CA THR A 212 -41.56 -1.70 -26.33
C THR A 212 -42.87 -1.06 -25.89
N GLU A 213 -43.74 -0.87 -26.85
CA GLU A 213 -45.05 -0.34 -26.55
C GLU A 213 -45.81 -1.37 -25.67
N ILE A 214 -46.09 -0.99 -24.43
CA ILE A 214 -46.82 -1.83 -23.49
C ILE A 214 -48.28 -1.55 -23.60
N TRP A 215 -48.66 -0.37 -24.10
CA TRP A 215 -50.03 0.10 -24.12
C TRP A 215 -50.16 1.27 -25.08
N GLN A 216 -51.07 1.14 -26.03
CA GLN A 216 -51.33 2.14 -27.04
C GLN A 216 -52.85 2.47 -27.10
N ASN A 217 -53.12 3.72 -27.24
CA ASN A 217 -54.36 4.23 -27.83
C ASN A 217 -55.67 3.86 -27.12
N VAL A 218 -55.70 4.17 -25.81
CA VAL A 218 -56.99 4.29 -25.16
C VAL A 218 -57.32 5.78 -25.17
N SER A 219 -58.42 6.12 -25.84
CA SER A 219 -58.96 7.45 -25.79
C SER A 219 -59.29 7.76 -24.29
N LEU A 220 -58.79 8.89 -23.79
CA LEU A 220 -58.88 9.27 -22.37
C LEU A 220 -60.32 9.28 -21.85
N ASP A 221 -61.26 9.58 -22.72
CA ASP A 221 -62.73 9.53 -22.45
C ASP A 221 -63.19 8.12 -22.15
N LYS A 222 -62.62 7.06 -22.76
CA LYS A 222 -62.94 5.66 -22.43
C LYS A 222 -62.41 5.24 -21.04
N LEU A 223 -61.46 5.95 -20.52
CA LEU A 223 -60.96 5.80 -19.15
C LEU A 223 -61.73 6.72 -18.17
N GLY A 224 -62.75 7.41 -18.61
CA GLY A 224 -63.48 8.34 -17.78
C GLY A 224 -62.74 9.66 -17.50
N ILE A 225 -61.71 9.93 -18.24
CA ILE A 225 -60.93 11.16 -18.11
C ILE A 225 -61.45 12.19 -19.10
N VAL A 226 -62.15 13.20 -18.58
CA VAL A 226 -62.67 14.30 -19.41
C VAL A 226 -61.53 15.20 -19.85
N ASN A 227 -61.28 15.22 -21.14
CA ASN A 227 -60.22 16.01 -21.73
C ASN A 227 -60.63 17.50 -21.79
N GLY A 228 -60.13 18.30 -20.87
CA GLY A 228 -60.26 19.74 -20.90
C GLY A 228 -58.95 20.35 -21.41
N SER A 229 -59.05 21.22 -22.41
CA SER A 229 -57.89 21.81 -23.11
C SER A 229 -56.92 22.62 -22.25
N ASP A 230 -57.27 22.89 -21.01
CA ASP A 230 -56.54 23.79 -20.11
C ASP A 230 -56.01 23.12 -18.82
N LYS A 231 -55.94 21.77 -18.79
CA LYS A 231 -55.51 21.04 -17.59
C LYS A 231 -54.13 20.42 -17.81
N ASN A 232 -53.25 20.64 -16.84
CA ASN A 232 -51.97 19.99 -16.78
C ASN A 232 -52.14 18.59 -16.20
N TYR A 233 -51.67 17.58 -16.94
CA TYR A 233 -51.68 16.19 -16.48
C TYR A 233 -50.26 15.79 -16.13
N SER A 234 -50.08 15.04 -15.07
CA SER A 234 -48.81 14.36 -14.75
C SER A 234 -49.02 12.85 -14.69
N LEU A 235 -48.08 12.12 -15.20
CA LEU A 235 -48.12 10.67 -15.27
C LEU A 235 -46.99 10.09 -14.43
N ALA A 236 -47.28 9.13 -13.57
CA ALA A 236 -46.31 8.36 -12.82
C ALA A 236 -46.57 6.86 -12.97
N ALA A 237 -45.51 6.08 -13.04
CA ALA A 237 -45.60 4.62 -13.09
C ALA A 237 -44.92 4.00 -11.86
N SER A 238 -45.55 3.00 -11.27
CA SER A 238 -44.99 2.22 -10.17
C SER A 238 -45.36 0.74 -10.34
N GLY A 239 -44.40 -0.09 -10.62
CA GLY A 239 -44.61 -1.50 -10.93
C GLY A 239 -45.54 -1.69 -12.12
N THR A 240 -46.68 -2.36 -11.94
CA THR A 240 -47.71 -2.60 -12.98
C THR A 240 -48.81 -1.52 -12.99
N LYS A 241 -48.66 -0.48 -12.22
CA LYS A 241 -49.67 0.58 -12.09
C LYS A 241 -49.21 1.87 -12.76
N LEU A 242 -50.11 2.47 -13.50
CA LEU A 242 -49.98 3.80 -14.09
C LEU A 242 -50.91 4.74 -13.36
N VAL A 243 -50.42 5.85 -12.85
CA VAL A 243 -51.20 6.87 -12.15
C VAL A 243 -51.15 8.15 -12.98
N LEU A 244 -52.33 8.59 -13.39
CA LEU A 244 -52.53 9.87 -14.06
C LEU A 244 -53.16 10.84 -13.05
N SER A 245 -52.50 11.95 -12.80
CA SER A 245 -53.09 13.07 -12.06
C SER A 245 -53.77 14.00 -13.05
N THR A 246 -55.07 14.16 -12.87
CA THR A 246 -55.85 15.17 -13.58
C THR A 246 -55.95 16.38 -12.66
N GLY A 247 -55.22 17.45 -12.95
CA GLY A 247 -55.33 18.68 -12.16
C GLY A 247 -56.77 19.13 -12.03
N ALA A 248 -57.17 19.50 -10.82
CA ALA A 248 -58.46 20.13 -10.56
C ALA A 248 -58.49 21.57 -10.93
#